data_15b3645fe813cd342749c6e633983a16
#
_entry.id   15b3645fe813cd342749c6e633983a16
#
_cell.length_a   1.000
_cell.length_b   1.000
_cell.length_c   1.000
_cell.angle_alpha   90.00
_cell.angle_beta   90.00
_cell.angle_gamma   90.00
#
_symmetry.space_group_name_H-M   'P 1'
#
loop_
_entity.id
_entity.type
_entity.pdbx_description
1 polymer ?
#
loop_
_entity_poly.entity_id
_entity_poly.type
_entity_poly.pdbx_seq_one_letter_code
_entity_poly.pdbx_strand_id
1 'polypeptide(L)'
;MPVLCTVKLTAHFETNLEEIDAFLQEADIPHAFDMLLDELTDTVVPNLERYPSIGRLFLERPARSVEALNGIERLTKQLDAIDDNGELREYVMTHYLLLYARIGSTVYLLSIRHHRQLSFDVEGHWLE
;
A
#
# COMPACT_ATOMS: atom_id res chain seq x y z
N MET A 1 -13.62 13.95 -20.26
CA MET A 1 -13.59 12.66 -19.55
C MET A 1 -12.40 12.62 -18.63
N PRO A 2 -12.59 12.21 -17.37
CA PRO A 2 -11.44 12.05 -16.49
C PRO A 2 -10.55 10.92 -17.01
N VAL A 3 -9.26 11.16 -17.00
CA VAL A 3 -8.27 10.13 -17.34
C VAL A 3 -8.11 9.21 -16.13
N LEU A 4 -8.29 7.92 -16.34
CA LEU A 4 -8.07 6.95 -15.29
C LEU A 4 -6.56 6.76 -15.04
N CYS A 5 -6.18 6.64 -13.77
CA CYS A 5 -4.82 6.31 -13.41
C CYS A 5 -4.58 4.82 -13.60
N THR A 6 -3.32 4.45 -13.82
CA THR A 6 -2.92 3.05 -13.89
C THR A 6 -2.49 2.60 -12.50
N VAL A 7 -3.01 1.48 -12.03
CA VAL A 7 -2.61 0.89 -10.75
C VAL A 7 -1.68 -0.28 -11.02
N LYS A 8 -0.50 -0.26 -10.39
CA LYS A 8 0.51 -1.32 -10.51
C LYS A 8 0.87 -1.86 -9.15
N LEU A 9 1.09 -3.15 -9.06
CA LEU A 9 1.53 -3.82 -7.85
C LEU A 9 3.05 -3.95 -7.88
N THR A 10 3.71 -3.56 -6.77
CA THR A 10 5.14 -3.81 -6.65
C THR A 10 5.39 -5.24 -6.19
N ALA A 11 6.62 -5.72 -6.40
CA ALA A 11 7.01 -7.06 -5.96
C ALA A 11 6.85 -7.20 -4.45
N HIS A 12 7.17 -6.15 -3.69
CA HIS A 12 7.01 -6.15 -2.24
C HIS A 12 5.54 -6.31 -1.82
N PHE A 13 4.63 -5.62 -2.50
CA PHE A 13 3.19 -5.75 -2.25
C PHE A 13 2.71 -7.18 -2.51
N GLU A 14 3.16 -7.78 -3.61
CA GLU A 14 2.82 -9.17 -3.93
C GLU A 14 3.35 -10.13 -2.87
N THR A 15 4.55 -9.90 -2.37
CA THR A 15 5.12 -10.69 -1.27
C THR A 15 4.26 -10.58 -0.01
N ASN A 16 3.81 -9.36 0.32
CA ASN A 16 2.89 -9.17 1.46
C ASN A 16 1.62 -9.98 1.28
N LEU A 17 1.05 -10.01 0.08
CA LEU A 17 -0.15 -10.81 -0.18
C LEU A 17 0.10 -12.30 0.01
N GLU A 18 1.23 -12.80 -0.46
CA GLU A 18 1.60 -14.21 -0.28
C GLU A 18 1.74 -14.57 1.20
N GLU A 19 2.35 -13.69 1.99
CA GLU A 19 2.51 -13.89 3.43
C GLU A 19 1.16 -13.90 4.14
N ILE A 20 0.24 -13.00 3.75
CA ILE A 20 -1.12 -12.95 4.30
C ILE A 20 -1.86 -14.24 3.96
N ASP A 21 -1.77 -14.71 2.71
CA ASP A 21 -2.40 -15.95 2.28
C ASP A 21 -1.91 -17.14 3.12
N ALA A 22 -0.59 -17.27 3.29
CA ALA A 22 0.00 -18.34 4.10
C ALA A 22 -0.48 -18.28 5.55
N PHE A 23 -0.53 -17.09 6.13
CA PHE A 23 -1.01 -16.89 7.51
C PHE A 23 -2.47 -17.32 7.65
N LEU A 24 -3.32 -16.92 6.71
CA LEU A 24 -4.75 -17.24 6.76
C LEU A 24 -5.00 -18.73 6.55
N GLN A 25 -4.20 -19.40 5.74
CA GLN A 25 -4.31 -20.84 5.58
C GLN A 25 -3.89 -21.57 6.84
N GLU A 26 -2.82 -21.15 7.52
CA GLU A 26 -2.41 -21.71 8.81
C GLU A 26 -3.46 -21.51 9.89
N ALA A 27 -4.17 -20.38 9.85
CA ALA A 27 -5.24 -20.06 10.80
C ALA A 27 -6.57 -20.77 10.45
N ASP A 28 -6.59 -21.57 9.38
CA ASP A 28 -7.75 -22.30 8.89
C ASP A 28 -8.92 -21.40 8.49
N ILE A 29 -8.60 -20.23 7.94
CA ILE A 29 -9.59 -19.28 7.40
C ILE A 29 -9.21 -18.85 5.99
N PRO A 30 -8.98 -19.78 5.05
CA PRO A 30 -8.47 -19.42 3.72
C PRO A 30 -9.43 -18.53 2.93
N HIS A 31 -10.72 -18.60 3.17
CA HIS A 31 -11.66 -17.79 2.40
C HIS A 31 -11.56 -16.29 2.77
N ALA A 32 -10.95 -15.96 3.92
CA ALA A 32 -10.69 -14.55 4.27
C ALA A 32 -9.74 -13.90 3.27
N PHE A 33 -8.85 -14.68 2.66
CA PHE A 33 -7.97 -14.17 1.60
C PHE A 33 -8.76 -13.84 0.33
N ASP A 34 -9.74 -14.67 -0.01
CA ASP A 34 -10.61 -14.38 -1.16
C ASP A 34 -11.39 -13.09 -0.95
N MET A 35 -11.86 -12.83 0.27
CA MET A 35 -12.53 -11.58 0.61
C MET A 35 -11.59 -10.38 0.48
N LEU A 36 -10.33 -10.52 0.88
CA LEU A 36 -9.34 -9.48 0.71
C LEU A 36 -9.10 -9.18 -0.77
N LEU A 37 -8.94 -10.21 -1.59
CA LEU A 37 -8.75 -10.03 -3.03
C LEU A 37 -9.97 -9.39 -3.69
N ASP A 38 -11.18 -9.77 -3.28
CA ASP A 38 -12.40 -9.17 -3.79
C ASP A 38 -12.46 -7.68 -3.47
N GLU A 39 -12.11 -7.30 -2.23
CA GLU A 39 -12.08 -5.88 -1.85
C GLU A 39 -11.04 -5.12 -2.68
N LEU A 40 -9.85 -5.68 -2.88
CA LEU A 40 -8.82 -5.06 -3.70
C LEU A 40 -9.31 -4.86 -5.13
N THR A 41 -9.87 -5.90 -5.73
CA THR A 41 -10.27 -5.91 -7.14
C THR A 41 -11.52 -5.08 -7.40
N ASP A 42 -12.51 -5.18 -6.52
CA ASP A 42 -13.84 -4.60 -6.77
C ASP A 42 -14.00 -3.18 -6.21
N THR A 43 -13.18 -2.82 -5.22
CA THR A 43 -13.34 -1.54 -4.52
C THR A 43 -12.06 -0.69 -4.57
N VAL A 44 -10.95 -1.23 -4.11
CA VAL A 44 -9.72 -0.44 -3.91
C VAL A 44 -9.13 0.01 -5.24
N VAL A 45 -8.89 -0.93 -6.16
CA VAL A 45 -8.27 -0.60 -7.45
C VAL A 45 -9.14 0.36 -8.26
N PRO A 46 -10.46 0.14 -8.41
CA PRO A 46 -11.30 1.10 -9.11
C PRO A 46 -11.31 2.49 -8.47
N ASN A 47 -11.31 2.55 -7.13
CA ASN A 47 -11.26 3.84 -6.44
C ASN A 47 -9.94 4.57 -6.70
N LEU A 48 -8.83 3.86 -6.69
CA LEU A 48 -7.52 4.47 -6.95
C LEU A 48 -7.35 4.87 -8.41
N GLU A 49 -7.95 4.15 -9.34
CA GLU A 49 -7.94 4.53 -10.75
C GLU A 49 -8.67 5.84 -10.97
N ARG A 50 -9.77 6.08 -10.27
CA ARG A 50 -10.59 7.28 -10.43
C ARG A 50 -10.14 8.42 -9.52
N TYR A 51 -9.73 8.10 -8.29
CA TYR A 51 -9.42 9.07 -7.25
C TYR A 51 -8.09 8.73 -6.59
N PRO A 52 -6.96 8.92 -7.29
CA PRO A 52 -5.67 8.49 -6.77
C PRO A 52 -5.23 9.20 -5.48
N SER A 53 -5.88 10.30 -5.14
CA SER A 53 -5.60 11.03 -3.90
C SER A 53 -6.64 10.77 -2.81
N ILE A 54 -7.44 9.71 -2.94
CA ILE A 54 -8.49 9.37 -1.97
C ILE A 54 -7.92 9.00 -0.59
N GLY A 55 -6.75 8.38 -0.56
CA GLY A 55 -6.08 8.06 0.70
C GLY A 55 -5.48 9.29 1.34
N ARG A 56 -5.27 9.24 2.66
CA ARG A 56 -4.64 10.36 3.36
C ARG A 56 -3.12 10.31 3.18
N LEU A 57 -2.47 11.47 3.26
CA LEU A 57 -1.01 11.54 3.19
C LEU A 57 -0.41 10.78 4.38
N PHE A 58 0.49 9.84 4.06
CA PHE A 58 1.06 8.95 5.07
C PHE A 58 1.88 9.69 6.11
N LEU A 59 2.61 10.73 5.70
CA LEU A 59 3.48 11.50 6.58
C LEU A 59 2.74 12.47 7.50
N GLU A 60 1.43 12.63 7.37
CA GLU A 60 0.64 13.49 8.25
C GLU A 60 0.45 12.92 9.64
N ARG A 61 0.67 11.62 9.82
CA ARG A 61 0.56 11.01 11.13
C ARG A 61 1.96 10.71 11.70
N PRO A 62 2.13 10.80 13.04
CA PRO A 62 3.44 10.56 13.65
C PRO A 62 3.88 9.10 13.51
N ALA A 63 5.17 8.90 13.27
CA ALA A 63 5.76 7.57 13.30
C ALA A 63 5.87 7.11 14.76
N ARG A 64 5.59 5.82 14.99
CA ARG A 64 5.57 5.26 16.35
C ARG A 64 6.91 4.72 16.83
N SER A 65 7.86 4.53 15.93
CA SER A 65 9.18 4.00 16.27
C SER A 65 10.25 4.64 15.41
N VAL A 66 11.49 4.60 15.90
CA VAL A 66 12.65 5.08 15.14
C VAL A 66 12.82 4.29 13.85
N GLU A 67 12.59 2.98 13.90
CA GLU A 67 12.70 2.13 12.72
C GLU A 67 11.67 2.49 11.66
N ALA A 68 10.44 2.73 12.07
CA ALA A 68 9.38 3.15 11.15
C ALA A 68 9.72 4.52 10.54
N LEU A 69 10.24 5.45 11.36
CA LEU A 69 10.64 6.77 10.89
C LEU A 69 11.77 6.67 9.84
N ASN A 70 12.78 5.85 10.11
CA ASN A 70 13.89 5.67 9.19
C ASN A 70 13.43 5.03 7.87
N GLY A 71 12.53 4.06 7.93
CA GLY A 71 11.96 3.44 6.75
C GLY A 71 11.15 4.44 5.92
N ILE A 72 10.38 5.29 6.57
CA ILE A 72 9.59 6.34 5.91
C ILE A 72 10.50 7.35 5.22
N GLU A 73 11.56 7.81 5.92
CA GLU A 73 12.50 8.75 5.33
C GLU A 73 13.18 8.19 4.09
N ARG A 74 13.60 6.91 4.16
CA ARG A 74 14.25 6.25 3.03
C ARG A 74 13.30 6.13 1.84
N LEU A 75 12.07 5.74 2.09
CA LEU A 75 11.05 5.61 1.06
C LEU A 75 10.72 6.96 0.43
N THR A 76 10.62 8.01 1.25
CA THR A 76 10.35 9.36 0.77
C THR A 76 11.48 9.86 -0.13
N LYS A 77 12.73 9.60 0.23
CA LYS A 77 13.87 9.96 -0.60
C LYS A 77 13.88 9.25 -1.94
N GLN A 78 13.52 7.96 -1.95
CA GLN A 78 13.42 7.20 -3.19
C GLN A 78 12.33 7.76 -4.08
N LEU A 79 11.19 8.12 -3.50
CA LEU A 79 10.08 8.70 -4.24
C LEU A 79 10.46 10.06 -4.83
N ASP A 80 11.10 10.93 -4.04
CA ASP A 80 11.54 12.25 -4.49
C ASP A 80 12.55 12.16 -5.64
N ALA A 81 13.41 11.14 -5.62
CA ALA A 81 14.37 10.90 -6.70
C ALA A 81 13.69 10.53 -8.01
N ILE A 82 12.48 9.96 -7.96
CA ILE A 82 11.73 9.57 -9.15
C ILE A 82 10.87 10.73 -9.67
N ASP A 83 10.17 11.41 -8.76
CA ASP A 83 9.26 12.51 -9.13
C ASP A 83 9.06 13.42 -7.92
N ASP A 84 9.38 14.71 -8.07
CA ASP A 84 9.21 15.72 -7.03
C ASP A 84 7.74 15.86 -6.59
N ASN A 85 6.79 15.51 -7.47
CA ASN A 85 5.37 15.59 -7.20
C ASN A 85 4.78 14.26 -6.73
N GLY A 86 5.61 13.27 -6.48
CA GLY A 86 5.16 11.98 -5.97
C GLY A 86 4.57 12.11 -4.58
N GLU A 87 3.50 11.35 -4.31
CA GLU A 87 2.81 11.37 -3.02
C GLU A 87 2.79 9.97 -2.43
N LEU A 88 3.04 9.89 -1.13
CA LEU A 88 2.92 8.65 -0.36
C LEU A 88 1.63 8.73 0.43
N ARG A 89 0.70 7.81 0.20
CA ARG A 89 -0.64 7.83 0.80
C ARG A 89 -1.01 6.48 1.39
N GLU A 90 -1.96 6.53 2.31
CA GLU A 90 -2.49 5.37 3.00
C GLU A 90 -3.99 5.23 2.72
N TYR A 91 -4.40 4.03 2.30
CA TYR A 91 -5.81 3.71 2.05
C TYR A 91 -6.30 2.73 3.13
N VAL A 92 -7.41 3.07 3.77
CA VAL A 92 -8.00 2.24 4.83
C VAL A 92 -9.00 1.27 4.21
N MET A 93 -8.74 -0.03 4.36
CA MET A 93 -9.63 -1.10 3.93
C MET A 93 -10.42 -1.62 5.14
N THR A 94 -11.31 -2.58 4.93
CA THR A 94 -12.12 -3.15 6.00
C THR A 94 -11.26 -3.72 7.15
N HIS A 95 -10.25 -4.52 6.82
CA HIS A 95 -9.38 -5.15 7.82
C HIS A 95 -7.91 -4.85 7.64
N TYR A 96 -7.55 -4.11 6.61
CA TYR A 96 -6.16 -3.87 6.24
C TYR A 96 -5.91 -2.39 5.98
N LEU A 97 -4.65 -2.01 6.06
CA LEU A 97 -4.17 -0.70 5.63
C LEU A 97 -3.24 -0.91 4.46
N LEU A 98 -3.39 -0.07 3.45
CA LEU A 98 -2.62 -0.17 2.22
C LEU A 98 -1.80 1.10 2.05
N LEU A 99 -0.51 0.94 1.83
CA LEU A 99 0.40 2.04 1.53
C LEU A 99 0.62 2.08 0.02
N TYR A 100 0.43 3.24 -0.57
CA TYR A 100 0.64 3.41 -2.01
C TYR A 100 1.34 4.72 -2.33
N ALA A 101 1.99 4.76 -3.49
CA ALA A 101 2.61 5.97 -4.01
C ALA A 101 1.90 6.38 -5.29
N ARG A 102 1.62 7.66 -5.42
CA ARG A 102 1.09 8.23 -6.66
C ARG A 102 2.22 9.00 -7.33
N ILE A 103 2.53 8.63 -8.56
CA ILE A 103 3.54 9.31 -9.38
C ILE A 103 2.86 9.63 -10.71
N GLY A 104 2.54 10.91 -10.93
CA GLY A 104 1.82 11.33 -12.12
C GLY A 104 0.45 10.64 -12.22
N SER A 105 0.22 9.89 -13.28
CA SER A 105 -1.02 9.14 -13.49
C SER A 105 -0.88 7.65 -13.16
N THR A 106 0.16 7.27 -12.41
CA THR A 106 0.38 5.89 -11.99
C THR A 106 0.33 5.79 -10.47
N VAL A 107 -0.36 4.77 -9.97
CA VAL A 107 -0.42 4.43 -8.55
C VAL A 107 0.30 3.11 -8.36
N TYR A 108 1.28 3.10 -7.45
CA TYR A 108 2.03 1.90 -7.10
C TYR A 108 1.59 1.42 -5.73
N LEU A 109 1.09 0.18 -5.65
CA LEU A 109 0.76 -0.44 -4.36
C LEU A 109 2.06 -0.94 -3.74
N LEU A 110 2.44 -0.40 -2.60
CA LEU A 110 3.75 -0.62 -2.01
C LEU A 110 3.74 -1.68 -0.90
N SER A 111 2.76 -1.61 -0.02
CA SER A 111 2.70 -2.49 1.14
C SER A 111 1.27 -2.60 1.65
N ILE A 112 0.95 -3.71 2.28
CA ILE A 112 -0.36 -3.93 2.90
C ILE A 112 -0.14 -4.61 4.24
N ARG A 113 -0.88 -4.18 5.27
CA ARG A 113 -0.80 -4.77 6.60
C ARG A 113 -2.18 -4.85 7.23
N HIS A 114 -2.34 -5.80 8.14
CA HIS A 114 -3.55 -5.88 8.96
C HIS A 114 -3.56 -4.69 9.94
N HIS A 115 -4.76 -4.21 10.31
CA HIS A 115 -4.90 -3.09 11.26
C HIS A 115 -4.17 -3.32 12.59
N ARG A 116 -3.97 -4.57 12.98
CA ARG A 116 -3.31 -4.91 14.25
C ARG A 116 -1.79 -4.79 14.20
N GLN A 117 -1.21 -4.72 13.00
CA GLN A 117 0.24 -4.52 12.88
C GLN A 117 0.58 -3.06 13.19
N LEU A 118 1.70 -2.85 13.88
CA LEU A 118 2.08 -1.51 14.34
C LEU A 118 2.60 -0.61 13.23
N SER A 119 3.20 -1.17 12.20
CA SER A 119 3.78 -0.39 11.10
C SER A 119 3.80 -1.21 9.82
N PHE A 120 3.91 -0.50 8.70
CA PHE A 120 4.15 -1.14 7.42
C PHE A 120 5.56 -1.69 7.36
N ASP A 121 5.72 -2.81 6.66
CA ASP A 121 7.03 -3.31 6.29
C ASP A 121 7.50 -2.51 5.08
N VAL A 122 8.35 -1.51 5.32
CA VAL A 122 8.84 -0.61 4.27
C VAL A 122 10.31 -0.81 3.95
N GLU A 123 10.95 -1.79 4.58
CA GLU A 123 12.37 -2.07 4.33
C GLU A 123 12.61 -2.88 3.07
N GLY A 124 11.62 -3.56 2.56
CA GLY A 124 11.77 -4.27 1.31
C GLY A 124 11.62 -3.32 0.14
N HIS A 125 12.64 -2.89 -0.45
CA HIS A 125 12.74 -1.91 -1.52
C HIS A 125 11.58 -1.94 -2.51
N TRP A 126 10.71 -0.95 -2.45
CA TRP A 126 9.54 -0.90 -3.30
C TRP A 126 9.87 -0.75 -4.79
N LEU A 127 11.12 -0.44 -5.10
CA LEU A 127 11.62 -0.33 -6.47
C LEU A 127 12.07 -1.68 -7.05
N GLU A 128 12.11 -2.71 -6.26
CA GLU A 128 12.50 -4.03 -6.73
C GLU A 128 11.37 -4.71 -7.51
#